data_b19f7a73bfdd368ba487256cba76e6e7
#
_entry.id   b19f7a73bfdd368ba487256cba76e6e7
#
_cell.length_a   1.000
_cell.length_b   1.000
_cell.length_c   1.000
_cell.angle_alpha   90.00
_cell.angle_beta   90.00
_cell.angle_gamma   90.00
#
_symmetry.space_group_name_H-M   'P 1'
#
loop_
_entity.id
_entity.type
_entity.pdbx_description
1 polymer ?
#
loop_
_entity_poly.entity_id
_entity_poly.type
_entity_poly.pdbx_seq_one_letter_code
_entity_poly.pdbx_strand_id
1 'polypeptide(L)'
;MADFLIRDWHLDPYDEDQAPLHIHHAGEEAFICLDGEFEVFVDGSRERVAPGEFFVVPRGSPHTFASRSGAHVLAVMSPEIAELIDGLHAELSADELSSLWSRCRSSLA
;
A
#
# COMPACT_ATOMS: atom_id res chain seq x y z
N MET A 1 11.55 15.80 11.98
CA MET A 1 12.15 14.56 11.46
C MET A 1 11.05 13.65 10.94
N ALA A 2 11.21 13.13 9.75
CA ALA A 2 10.25 12.17 9.20
C ALA A 2 10.60 10.77 9.69
N ASP A 3 9.63 10.06 10.22
CA ASP A 3 9.76 8.69 10.64
C ASP A 3 9.15 7.78 9.58
N PHE A 4 9.84 6.69 9.28
CA PHE A 4 9.34 5.68 8.35
C PHE A 4 9.34 4.32 9.02
N LEU A 5 8.34 3.53 8.68
CA LEU A 5 8.25 2.13 9.05
C LEU A 5 8.45 1.28 7.81
N ILE A 6 9.13 0.15 7.98
CA ILE A 6 9.34 -0.81 6.89
C ILE A 6 8.59 -2.08 7.25
N ARG A 7 7.79 -2.56 6.32
CA ARG A 7 7.10 -3.84 6.42
C ARG A 7 7.69 -4.80 5.40
N ASP A 8 7.98 -5.99 5.83
CA ASP A 8 8.51 -7.06 4.97
C ASP A 8 7.33 -7.93 4.54
N TRP A 9 6.94 -7.81 3.27
CA TRP A 9 5.76 -8.51 2.75
C TRP A 9 6.16 -9.67 1.84
N HIS A 10 5.69 -10.85 2.19
CA HIS A 10 5.74 -12.02 1.32
C HIS A 10 4.34 -12.23 0.76
N LEU A 11 4.14 -11.79 -0.48
CA LEU A 11 2.83 -11.83 -1.12
C LEU A 11 2.65 -13.17 -1.83
N ASP A 12 1.58 -13.87 -1.48
CA ASP A 12 1.18 -15.07 -2.20
C ASP A 12 0.58 -14.70 -3.56
N PRO A 13 0.66 -15.58 -4.57
CA PRO A 13 0.01 -15.35 -5.85
C PRO A 13 -1.48 -15.03 -5.67
N TYR A 14 -1.94 -13.97 -6.33
CA TYR A 14 -3.33 -13.54 -6.26
C TYR A 14 -3.72 -12.85 -7.55
N ASP A 15 -4.88 -13.22 -8.12
CA ASP A 15 -5.29 -12.74 -9.45
C ASP A 15 -5.89 -11.33 -9.45
N GLU A 16 -6.17 -10.77 -8.28
CA GLU A 16 -6.79 -9.47 -8.13
C GLU A 16 -5.88 -8.49 -7.40
N ASP A 17 -6.31 -7.23 -7.32
CA ASP A 17 -5.60 -6.23 -6.55
C ASP A 17 -5.65 -6.59 -5.05
N GLN A 18 -4.55 -6.35 -4.34
CA GLN A 18 -4.39 -6.73 -2.94
C GLN A 18 -5.18 -5.84 -1.98
N ALA A 19 -5.59 -4.67 -2.45
CA ALA A 19 -6.33 -3.71 -1.64
C ALA A 19 -7.32 -2.96 -2.54
N PRO A 20 -8.37 -2.36 -1.98
CA PRO A 20 -9.23 -1.47 -2.76
C PRO A 20 -8.43 -0.24 -3.21
N LEU A 21 -8.86 0.37 -4.31
CA LEU A 21 -8.27 1.63 -4.77
C LEU A 21 -8.47 2.69 -3.69
N HIS A 22 -7.40 3.35 -3.28
CA HIS A 22 -7.43 4.29 -2.16
C HIS A 22 -6.43 5.43 -2.34
N ILE A 23 -6.58 6.45 -1.51
CA ILE A 23 -5.76 7.66 -1.55
C ILE A 23 -5.20 7.93 -0.16
N HIS A 24 -3.90 8.21 -0.08
CA HIS A 24 -3.28 8.77 1.11
C HIS A 24 -3.14 10.27 0.91
N HIS A 25 -3.89 11.05 1.68
CA HIS A 25 -3.86 12.52 1.58
C HIS A 25 -2.67 13.13 2.31
N ALA A 26 -2.04 12.35 3.17
CA ALA A 26 -0.83 12.72 3.89
C ALA A 26 0.02 11.48 4.11
N GLY A 27 1.31 11.70 4.37
CA GLY A 27 2.26 10.62 4.53
C GLY A 27 2.89 10.20 3.20
N GLU A 28 3.84 9.30 3.29
CA GLU A 28 4.62 8.82 2.15
C GLU A 28 4.60 7.30 2.14
N GLU A 29 4.57 6.73 0.94
CA GLU A 29 4.63 5.28 0.76
C GLU A 29 5.49 4.93 -0.45
N ALA A 30 6.33 3.91 -0.31
CA ALA A 30 7.15 3.39 -1.39
C ALA A 30 7.24 1.88 -1.30
N PHE A 31 7.47 1.23 -2.43
CA PHE A 31 7.64 -0.21 -2.53
C PHE A 31 8.99 -0.52 -3.16
N ILE A 32 9.69 -1.48 -2.60
CA ILE A 32 10.94 -2.02 -3.15
C ILE A 32 10.70 -3.49 -3.43
N CYS A 33 10.77 -3.89 -4.69
CA CYS A 33 10.63 -5.30 -5.05
C CYS A 33 11.97 -6.02 -4.86
N LEU A 34 11.98 -7.08 -4.06
CA LEU A 34 13.17 -7.90 -3.85
C LEU A 34 13.17 -9.14 -4.73
N ASP A 35 11.98 -9.71 -4.99
CA ASP A 35 11.84 -10.92 -5.78
C ASP A 35 10.40 -11.03 -6.29
N GLY A 36 10.21 -11.74 -7.40
CA GLY A 36 8.91 -12.04 -7.96
C GLY A 36 8.37 -10.96 -8.89
N GLU A 37 7.04 -10.88 -9.00
CA GLU A 37 6.34 -9.89 -9.83
C GLU A 37 5.51 -8.97 -8.96
N PHE A 38 5.72 -7.67 -9.11
CA PHE A 38 4.96 -6.66 -8.38
C PHE A 38 4.51 -5.56 -9.33
N GLU A 39 3.26 -5.15 -9.20
CA GLU A 39 2.68 -4.07 -9.97
C GLU A 39 2.03 -3.06 -9.03
N VAL A 40 2.16 -1.77 -9.37
CA VAL A 40 1.43 -0.70 -8.71
C VAL A 40 0.49 -0.08 -9.74
N PHE A 41 -0.77 0.03 -9.39
CA PHE A 41 -1.74 0.77 -10.19
C PHE A 41 -1.87 2.16 -9.57
N VAL A 42 -1.56 3.18 -10.35
CA VAL A 42 -1.52 4.57 -9.86
C VAL A 42 -1.97 5.50 -10.99
N ASP A 43 -2.88 6.42 -10.65
CA ASP A 43 -3.41 7.41 -11.60
C ASP A 43 -3.87 6.80 -12.93
N GLY A 44 -4.52 5.64 -12.88
CA GLY A 44 -5.04 4.97 -14.06
C GLY A 44 -4.02 4.17 -14.86
N SER A 45 -2.80 4.03 -14.39
CA SER A 45 -1.72 3.32 -15.08
C SER A 45 -1.13 2.21 -14.22
N ARG A 46 -0.83 1.07 -14.83
CA ARG A 46 -0.13 -0.03 -14.14
C ARG A 46 1.37 0.10 -14.38
N GLU A 47 2.11 0.14 -13.29
CA GLU A 47 3.56 0.23 -13.29
C GLU A 47 4.15 -1.06 -12.74
N ARG A 48 4.97 -1.73 -13.52
CA ARG A 48 5.69 -2.91 -13.07
C ARG A 48 6.92 -2.48 -12.27
N VAL A 49 7.09 -3.11 -11.11
CA VAL A 49 8.26 -2.91 -10.26
C VAL A 49 9.03 -4.23 -10.23
N ALA A 50 10.11 -4.29 -11.01
CA ALA A 50 10.92 -5.50 -11.12
C ALA A 50 11.85 -5.66 -9.90
N PRO A 51 12.40 -6.89 -9.66
CA PRO A 51 13.36 -7.08 -8.58
C PRO A 51 14.52 -6.10 -8.67
N GLY A 52 14.82 -5.44 -7.54
CA GLY A 52 15.82 -4.39 -7.44
C GLY A 52 15.33 -3.00 -7.77
N GLU A 53 14.08 -2.86 -8.21
CA GLU A 53 13.46 -1.58 -8.48
C GLU A 53 12.58 -1.12 -7.32
N PHE A 54 12.28 0.17 -7.29
CA PHE A 54 11.37 0.74 -6.32
C PHE A 54 10.36 1.67 -7.01
N PHE A 55 9.26 1.94 -6.32
CA PHE A 55 8.22 2.85 -6.77
C PHE A 55 7.74 3.69 -5.60
N VAL A 56 7.76 5.00 -5.75
CA VAL A 56 7.21 5.92 -4.75
C VAL A 56 5.80 6.31 -5.15
N VAL A 57 4.83 6.05 -4.28
CA VAL A 57 3.43 6.42 -4.52
C VAL A 57 3.28 7.93 -4.29
N PRO A 58 2.86 8.69 -5.30
CA PRO A 58 2.63 10.12 -5.11
C PRO A 58 1.50 10.36 -4.11
N ARG A 59 1.72 11.28 -3.18
CA ARG A 59 0.69 11.69 -2.23
C ARG A 59 -0.53 12.22 -2.99
N GLY A 60 -1.73 11.82 -2.58
CA GLY A 60 -2.97 12.24 -3.20
C GLY A 60 -3.37 11.48 -4.45
N SER A 61 -2.56 10.53 -4.91
CA SER A 61 -2.89 9.73 -6.10
C SER A 61 -3.65 8.47 -5.72
N PRO A 62 -4.78 8.17 -6.40
CA PRO A 62 -5.46 6.89 -6.23
C PRO A 62 -4.54 5.75 -6.65
N HIS A 63 -4.41 4.74 -5.80
CA HIS A 63 -3.51 3.63 -6.07
C HIS A 63 -3.95 2.34 -5.40
N THR A 64 -3.43 1.25 -5.91
CA THR A 64 -3.43 -0.07 -5.30
C THR A 64 -2.27 -0.88 -5.87
N PHE A 65 -2.13 -2.12 -5.47
CA PHE A 65 -1.03 -2.97 -5.93
C PHE A 65 -1.50 -4.40 -6.12
N ALA A 66 -0.72 -5.17 -6.88
CA ALA A 66 -1.02 -6.55 -7.19
C ALA A 66 0.26 -7.37 -7.36
N SER A 67 0.15 -8.66 -7.12
CA SER A 67 1.19 -9.63 -7.46
C SER A 67 0.52 -10.94 -7.87
N ARG A 68 0.48 -11.21 -9.17
CA ARG A 68 -0.24 -12.37 -9.70
C ARG A 68 0.49 -13.68 -9.47
N SER A 69 1.81 -13.64 -9.47
CA SER A 69 2.65 -14.84 -9.28
C SER A 69 3.36 -14.88 -7.94
N GLY A 70 3.17 -13.90 -7.11
CA GLY A 70 3.85 -13.78 -5.82
C GLY A 70 5.05 -12.85 -5.86
N ALA A 71 5.37 -12.23 -4.74
CA ALA A 71 6.50 -11.32 -4.64
C ALA A 71 6.98 -11.17 -3.20
N HIS A 72 8.25 -10.84 -3.06
CA HIS A 72 8.84 -10.39 -1.82
C HIS A 72 9.11 -8.89 -1.95
N VAL A 73 8.43 -8.08 -1.15
CA VAL A 73 8.42 -6.64 -1.27
C VAL A 73 8.67 -6.00 0.10
N LEU A 74 9.50 -4.97 0.12
CA LEU A 74 9.60 -4.09 1.28
C LEU A 74 8.67 -2.90 1.04
N ALA A 75 7.73 -2.69 1.95
CA ALA A 75 6.86 -1.53 1.94
C ALA A 75 7.38 -0.52 2.95
N VAL A 76 7.71 0.68 2.49
CA VAL A 76 8.23 1.77 3.30
C VAL A 76 7.14 2.82 3.41
N MET A 77 6.77 3.21 4.61
CA MET A 77 5.61 4.07 4.79
C MET A 77 5.71 4.96 6.03
N SER A 78 4.98 6.04 6.00
CA SER A 78 4.80 6.89 7.17
C SER A 78 3.97 6.17 8.23
N PRO A 79 4.10 6.54 9.53
CA PRO A 79 3.36 5.86 10.61
C PRO A 79 1.85 5.81 10.42
N GLU A 80 1.24 6.84 9.88
CA GLU A 80 -0.23 6.88 9.65
C GLU A 80 -0.67 5.83 8.63
N ILE A 81 0.13 5.59 7.60
CA ILE A 81 -0.17 4.57 6.60
C ILE A 81 -0.02 3.18 7.21
N ALA A 82 1.01 2.97 8.03
CA ALA A 82 1.19 1.71 8.75
C ALA A 82 0.02 1.44 9.70
N GLU A 83 -0.46 2.46 10.42
CA GLU A 83 -1.62 2.33 11.30
C GLU A 83 -2.87 1.92 10.52
N LEU A 84 -3.10 2.53 9.35
CA LEU A 84 -4.21 2.18 8.49
C LEU A 84 -4.13 0.71 8.05
N ILE A 85 -2.98 0.26 7.57
CA ILE A 85 -2.78 -1.11 7.10
C ILE A 85 -3.01 -2.11 8.24
N ASP A 86 -2.43 -1.86 9.40
CA ASP A 86 -2.60 -2.72 10.57
C ASP A 86 -4.08 -2.79 10.99
N GLY A 87 -4.78 -1.65 10.96
CA GLY A 87 -6.20 -1.58 11.28
C GLY A 87 -7.10 -2.29 10.27
N LEU A 88 -6.74 -2.25 8.98
CA LEU A 88 -7.51 -2.95 7.94
C LEU A 88 -7.43 -4.47 8.07
N HIS A 89 -6.40 -4.99 8.72
CA HIS A 89 -6.25 -6.42 9.02
C HIS A 89 -6.86 -6.82 10.35
N ALA A 90 -7.39 -5.87 11.13
CA ALA A 90 -8.09 -6.14 12.38
C ALA A 90 -9.61 -6.28 12.14
N GLU A 91 -10.30 -6.95 13.06
CA GLU A 91 -11.75 -7.06 12.99
C GLU A 91 -12.38 -5.82 13.60
N LEU A 92 -12.66 -4.82 12.77
CA LEU A 92 -13.23 -3.56 13.19
C LEU A 92 -14.67 -3.42 12.71
N SER A 93 -15.48 -2.71 13.50
CA SER A 93 -16.83 -2.32 13.09
C SER A 93 -16.78 -1.29 11.96
N ALA A 94 -17.91 -1.04 11.29
CA ALA A 94 -18.00 -0.05 10.24
C ALA A 94 -17.62 1.36 10.74
N ASP A 95 -18.05 1.71 11.95
CA ASP A 95 -17.73 3.01 12.56
C ASP A 95 -16.24 3.11 12.90
N GLU A 96 -15.65 2.03 13.41
CA GLU A 96 -14.22 1.98 13.70
C GLU A 96 -13.39 2.09 12.43
N LEU A 97 -13.80 1.41 11.35
CA LEU A 97 -13.14 1.52 10.04
C LEU A 97 -13.22 2.95 9.50
N SER A 98 -14.39 3.58 9.56
CA SER A 98 -14.56 4.95 9.09
C SER A 98 -13.65 5.91 9.87
N SER A 99 -13.58 5.76 11.19
CA SER A 99 -12.70 6.56 12.04
C SER A 99 -11.23 6.31 11.72
N LEU A 100 -10.86 5.06 11.43
CA LEU A 100 -9.48 4.69 11.07
C LEU A 100 -9.04 5.40 9.78
N TRP A 101 -9.84 5.33 8.72
CA TRP A 101 -9.55 6.00 7.46
C TRP A 101 -9.36 7.50 7.67
N SER A 102 -10.27 8.13 8.39
CA SER A 102 -10.23 9.57 8.64
C SER A 102 -9.00 9.97 9.47
N ARG A 103 -8.73 9.22 10.55
CA ARG A 103 -7.59 9.50 11.43
C ARG A 103 -6.26 9.32 10.69
N CYS A 104 -6.18 8.35 9.80
CA CYS A 104 -4.97 8.10 9.00
C CYS A 104 -4.91 8.96 7.74
N ARG A 105 -5.81 9.90 7.59
CA ARG A 105 -5.87 10.85 6.47
C ARG A 105 -5.83 10.17 5.11
N SER A 106 -6.63 9.10 4.99
CA SER A 106 -6.77 8.32 3.78
C SER A 106 -8.24 8.14 3.46
N SER A 107 -8.54 7.79 2.22
CA SER A 107 -9.90 7.54 1.77
C SER A 107 -9.93 6.51 0.65
N LEU A 108 -11.09 5.87 0.48
CA LEU A 108 -11.33 5.05 -0.70
C LEU A 108 -11.49 5.96 -1.92
N ALA A 109 -11.01 5.50 -3.03
CA ALA A 109 -11.13 6.22 -4.28
C ALA A 109 -12.33 5.74 -5.12
#